data_ab22d97c1f13ede82d4048cc1b2a6003
#
_entry.id   ab22d97c1f13ede82d4048cc1b2a6003
#
_cell.length_a   1.000
_cell.length_b   1.000
_cell.length_c   1.000
_cell.angle_alpha   90.00
_cell.angle_beta   90.00
_cell.angle_gamma   90.00
#
_symmetry.space_group_name_H-M   'P 1'
#
loop_
_entity.id
_entity.type
_entity.pdbx_description
1 polymer ?
#
loop_
_entity_poly.entity_id
_entity_poly.type
_entity_poly.pdbx_seq_one_letter_code
_entity_poly.pdbx_strand_id
1 'polypeptide(L)'
;MPPDASATREKLLDAAARAFAEEGVFNASLIEITRRAGQRNRSALNYHFGSREGVLCAVLERHVEFLARREGELLEIATRAPDDDVASVVEAIVRPAAELAQSGWRGRSCLVIIAELAGEDPATYSPELQAVMSRTGGYAVYSLLATRMADVGHDVGNERFALITTFVLRSVADRARLLDRRGRRGRPQLDHETFVRNLVAMASAAMSAPRP
;
A
#
# COMPACT_ATOMS: atom_id res chain seq x y z
N MET A 1 -3.12 -12.09 36.52
CA MET A 1 -1.91 -11.74 35.75
C MET A 1 -2.14 -10.44 35.03
N PRO A 2 -1.23 -9.45 35.07
CA PRO A 2 -1.34 -8.29 34.20
C PRO A 2 -1.35 -8.76 32.75
N PRO A 3 -2.15 -8.15 31.87
CA PRO A 3 -2.14 -8.49 30.45
C PRO A 3 -0.73 -8.29 29.92
N ASP A 4 -0.24 -9.27 29.16
CA ASP A 4 1.04 -9.19 28.49
C ASP A 4 1.06 -7.92 27.61
N ALA A 5 2.03 -7.03 27.84
CA ALA A 5 2.15 -5.77 27.12
C ALA A 5 2.25 -6.01 25.61
N SER A 6 2.85 -7.11 25.17
CA SER A 6 2.92 -7.55 23.78
C SER A 6 1.53 -7.89 23.24
N ALA A 7 0.75 -8.70 23.96
CA ALA A 7 -0.61 -9.06 23.54
C ALA A 7 -1.55 -7.83 23.47
N THR A 8 -1.37 -6.87 24.37
CA THR A 8 -2.12 -5.61 24.36
C THR A 8 -1.74 -4.78 23.13
N ARG A 9 -0.44 -4.65 22.83
CA ARG A 9 0.06 -3.94 21.67
C ARG A 9 -0.50 -4.51 20.36
N GLU A 10 -0.52 -5.84 20.23
CA GLU A 10 -1.07 -6.50 19.03
C GLU A 10 -2.58 -6.24 18.86
N LYS A 11 -3.37 -6.28 19.94
CA LYS A 11 -4.80 -5.94 19.89
C LYS A 11 -5.05 -4.50 19.47
N LEU A 12 -4.23 -3.58 19.95
CA LEU A 12 -4.30 -2.17 19.56
C LEU A 12 -3.98 -1.97 18.08
N LEU A 13 -2.93 -2.64 17.56
CA LEU A 13 -2.57 -2.58 16.15
C LEU A 13 -3.66 -3.18 15.24
N ASP A 14 -4.25 -4.29 15.64
CA ASP A 14 -5.34 -4.92 14.88
C ASP A 14 -6.59 -4.03 14.84
N ALA A 15 -6.95 -3.41 15.95
CA ALA A 15 -8.06 -2.48 16.02
C ALA A 15 -7.78 -1.21 15.19
N ALA A 16 -6.55 -0.70 15.24
CA ALA A 16 -6.12 0.46 14.45
C ALA A 16 -6.15 0.17 12.96
N ALA A 17 -5.57 -0.95 12.51
CA ALA A 17 -5.56 -1.33 11.09
C ALA A 17 -6.98 -1.42 10.51
N ARG A 18 -7.94 -1.99 11.27
CA ARG A 18 -9.36 -2.03 10.86
C ARG A 18 -9.98 -0.64 10.79
N ALA A 19 -9.83 0.15 11.85
CA ALA A 19 -10.45 1.48 11.92
C ALA A 19 -9.91 2.41 10.82
N PHE A 20 -8.60 2.43 10.60
CA PHE A 20 -7.99 3.22 9.52
C PHE A 20 -8.48 2.80 8.14
N ALA A 21 -8.62 1.50 7.88
CA ALA A 21 -9.11 1.00 6.60
C ALA A 21 -10.62 1.24 6.39
N GLU A 22 -11.42 1.24 7.46
CA GLU A 22 -12.88 1.39 7.42
C GLU A 22 -13.33 2.86 7.42
N GLU A 23 -12.70 3.68 8.27
CA GLU A 23 -13.11 5.05 8.58
C GLU A 23 -12.20 6.10 7.93
N GLY A 24 -11.03 5.69 7.43
CA GLY A 24 -9.97 6.55 6.90
C GLY A 24 -8.90 6.87 7.95
N VAL A 25 -7.68 7.07 7.47
CA VAL A 25 -6.48 7.31 8.29
C VAL A 25 -6.63 8.55 9.18
N PHE A 26 -7.22 9.61 8.63
CA PHE A 26 -7.34 10.89 9.33
C PHE A 26 -8.61 10.99 10.18
N ASN A 27 -9.65 10.22 9.86
CA ASN A 27 -10.97 10.28 10.49
C ASN A 27 -11.14 9.30 11.66
N ALA A 28 -10.44 8.16 11.65
CA ALA A 28 -10.57 7.14 12.68
C ALA A 28 -10.23 7.68 14.08
N SER A 29 -11.13 7.43 15.03
CA SER A 29 -10.96 7.89 16.41
C SER A 29 -10.01 7.01 17.21
N LEU A 30 -8.91 7.57 17.72
CA LEU A 30 -7.95 6.83 18.59
C LEU A 30 -8.61 6.32 19.88
N ILE A 31 -9.60 7.04 20.41
CA ILE A 31 -10.38 6.61 21.57
C ILE A 31 -11.21 5.37 21.23
N GLU A 32 -11.86 5.38 20.08
CA GLU A 32 -12.66 4.25 19.61
C GLU A 32 -11.79 3.03 19.28
N ILE A 33 -10.63 3.24 18.67
CA ILE A 33 -9.63 2.18 18.44
C ILE A 33 -9.23 1.52 19.77
N THR A 34 -8.92 2.33 20.79
CA THR A 34 -8.57 1.83 22.12
C THR A 34 -9.71 1.00 22.73
N ARG A 35 -10.96 1.46 22.58
CA ARG A 35 -12.15 0.74 23.04
C ARG A 35 -12.35 -0.60 22.30
N ARG A 36 -12.22 -0.59 20.97
CA ARG A 36 -12.30 -1.81 20.14
C ARG A 36 -11.24 -2.83 20.47
N ALA A 37 -10.05 -2.38 20.91
CA ALA A 37 -8.98 -3.27 21.41
C ALA A 37 -9.25 -3.85 22.80
N GLY A 38 -10.40 -3.52 23.42
CA GLY A 38 -10.75 -3.97 24.78
C GLY A 38 -9.97 -3.27 25.88
N GLN A 39 -9.35 -2.11 25.59
CA GLN A 39 -8.57 -1.36 26.58
C GLN A 39 -9.44 -0.31 27.28
N ARG A 40 -9.37 -0.28 28.63
CA ARG A 40 -10.09 0.70 29.45
C ARG A 40 -9.33 2.03 29.55
N ASN A 41 -7.99 1.96 29.46
CA ASN A 41 -7.15 3.15 29.53
C ASN A 41 -7.13 3.86 28.16
N ARG A 42 -7.74 5.04 28.08
CA ARG A 42 -7.80 5.87 26.87
C ARG A 42 -6.42 6.30 26.33
N SER A 43 -5.39 6.32 27.21
CA SER A 43 -4.02 6.67 26.85
C SER A 43 -3.19 5.46 26.37
N ALA A 44 -3.78 4.27 26.25
CA ALA A 44 -3.03 3.06 25.88
C ALA A 44 -2.33 3.20 24.52
N LEU A 45 -2.98 3.79 23.49
CA LEU A 45 -2.35 4.04 22.21
C LEU A 45 -1.16 4.99 22.31
N ASN A 46 -1.32 6.12 23.04
CA ASN A 46 -0.22 7.06 23.25
C ASN A 46 0.93 6.43 24.03
N TYR A 47 0.64 5.59 25.00
CA TYR A 47 1.67 4.87 25.76
C TYR A 47 2.50 3.92 24.88
N HIS A 48 1.85 3.17 23.96
CA HIS A 48 2.51 2.18 23.12
C HIS A 48 3.12 2.77 21.83
N PHE A 49 2.58 3.85 21.30
CA PHE A 49 2.91 4.35 19.94
C PHE A 49 3.17 5.87 19.88
N GLY A 50 2.97 6.60 20.95
CA GLY A 50 3.22 8.03 21.04
C GLY A 50 2.20 8.92 20.31
N SER A 51 1.87 8.62 19.07
CA SER A 51 1.02 9.46 18.21
C SER A 51 0.17 8.63 17.25
N ARG A 52 -0.74 9.27 16.51
CA ARG A 52 -1.46 8.65 15.37
C ARG A 52 -0.51 8.11 14.33
N GLU A 53 0.49 8.90 13.93
CA GLU A 53 1.49 8.47 12.96
C GLU A 53 2.35 7.32 13.48
N GLY A 54 2.69 7.31 14.78
CA GLY A 54 3.37 6.18 15.40
C GLY A 54 2.54 4.87 15.32
N VAL A 55 1.21 4.97 15.44
CA VAL A 55 0.32 3.81 15.22
C VAL A 55 0.33 3.40 13.73
N LEU A 56 0.27 4.36 12.81
CA LEU A 56 0.33 4.10 11.37
C LEU A 56 1.65 3.42 10.97
N CYS A 57 2.79 3.95 11.42
CA CYS A 57 4.09 3.33 11.22
C CYS A 57 4.09 1.88 11.68
N ALA A 58 3.61 1.63 12.90
CA ALA A 58 3.59 0.28 13.46
C ALA A 58 2.63 -0.69 12.72
N VAL A 59 1.54 -0.19 12.12
CA VAL A 59 0.64 -0.98 11.27
C VAL A 59 1.32 -1.32 9.95
N LEU A 60 1.96 -0.36 9.30
CA LEU A 60 2.64 -0.53 8.02
C LEU A 60 3.88 -1.43 8.13
N GLU A 61 4.69 -1.27 9.20
CA GLU A 61 5.91 -2.05 9.45
C GLU A 61 5.68 -3.57 9.42
N ARG A 62 4.49 -4.04 9.75
CA ARG A 62 4.14 -5.47 9.67
C ARG A 62 4.24 -6.04 8.24
N HIS A 63 4.23 -5.18 7.22
CA HIS A 63 4.12 -5.58 5.83
C HIS A 63 5.27 -5.06 4.94
N VAL A 64 6.09 -4.13 5.46
CA VAL A 64 7.21 -3.52 4.72
C VAL A 64 8.17 -4.57 4.19
N GLU A 65 8.60 -5.52 5.03
CA GLU A 65 9.55 -6.56 4.63
C GLU A 65 9.02 -7.43 3.48
N PHE A 66 7.73 -7.81 3.57
CA PHE A 66 7.08 -8.57 2.49
C PHE A 66 7.07 -7.78 1.18
N LEU A 67 6.63 -6.52 1.22
CA LEU A 67 6.51 -5.67 0.03
C LEU A 67 7.88 -5.42 -0.60
N ALA A 68 8.87 -4.99 0.21
CA ALA A 68 10.22 -4.70 -0.26
C ALA A 68 10.92 -5.93 -0.87
N ARG A 69 10.82 -7.08 -0.20
CA ARG A 69 11.39 -8.33 -0.72
C ARG A 69 10.75 -8.73 -2.05
N ARG A 70 9.42 -8.68 -2.12
CA ARG A 70 8.70 -9.12 -3.30
C ARG A 70 8.90 -8.19 -4.49
N GLU A 71 8.95 -6.88 -4.24
CA GLU A 71 9.33 -5.89 -5.25
C GLU A 71 10.75 -6.15 -5.78
N GLY A 72 11.72 -6.36 -4.88
CA GLY A 72 13.11 -6.65 -5.25
C GLY A 72 13.25 -7.87 -6.15
N GLU A 73 12.56 -8.98 -5.83
CA GLU A 73 12.54 -10.20 -6.65
C GLU A 73 12.05 -9.92 -8.09
N LEU A 74 11.01 -9.12 -8.22
CA LEU A 74 10.42 -8.78 -9.53
C LEU A 74 11.27 -7.76 -10.29
N LEU A 75 11.90 -6.81 -9.60
CA LEU A 75 12.84 -5.87 -10.20
C LEU A 75 14.09 -6.54 -10.74
N GLU A 76 14.59 -7.60 -10.08
CA GLU A 76 15.70 -8.40 -10.63
C GLU A 76 15.31 -9.04 -11.96
N ILE A 77 14.06 -9.52 -12.09
CA ILE A 77 13.54 -10.06 -13.35
C ILE A 77 13.44 -8.95 -14.40
N ALA A 78 12.82 -7.82 -14.01
CA ALA A 78 12.65 -6.67 -14.89
C ALA A 78 13.99 -6.11 -15.40
N THR A 79 15.01 -6.05 -14.56
CA THR A 79 16.35 -5.55 -14.95
C THR A 79 17.02 -6.41 -16.03
N ARG A 80 16.65 -7.70 -16.12
CA ARG A 80 17.16 -8.63 -17.15
C ARG A 80 16.31 -8.65 -18.42
N ALA A 81 15.12 -8.05 -18.38
CA ALA A 81 14.22 -7.93 -19.53
C ALA A 81 14.69 -6.83 -20.50
N PRO A 82 14.24 -6.82 -21.77
CA PRO A 82 14.57 -5.76 -22.72
C PRO A 82 14.23 -4.36 -22.20
N ASP A 83 14.99 -3.36 -22.67
CA ASP A 83 14.85 -1.97 -22.19
C ASP A 83 13.49 -1.33 -22.54
N ASP A 84 12.78 -1.84 -23.52
CA ASP A 84 11.43 -1.42 -23.90
C ASP A 84 10.31 -2.15 -23.13
N ASP A 85 10.65 -3.14 -22.30
CA ASP A 85 9.67 -3.88 -21.48
C ASP A 85 9.25 -3.10 -20.22
N VAL A 86 8.37 -2.13 -20.40
CA VAL A 86 7.76 -1.37 -19.29
C VAL A 86 6.88 -2.27 -18.41
N ALA A 87 6.30 -3.33 -18.98
CA ALA A 87 5.34 -4.17 -18.28
C ALA A 87 5.95 -4.93 -17.09
N SER A 88 7.16 -5.49 -17.25
CA SER A 88 7.87 -6.16 -16.16
C SER A 88 8.17 -5.23 -14.99
N VAL A 89 8.48 -3.96 -15.26
CA VAL A 89 8.75 -2.97 -14.22
C VAL A 89 7.46 -2.56 -13.49
N VAL A 90 6.36 -2.36 -14.23
CA VAL A 90 5.04 -2.08 -13.65
C VAL A 90 4.54 -3.26 -12.81
N GLU A 91 4.82 -4.50 -13.22
CA GLU A 91 4.47 -5.69 -12.46
C GLU A 91 5.12 -5.70 -11.07
N ALA A 92 6.30 -5.12 -10.92
CA ALA A 92 6.99 -5.01 -9.63
C ALA A 92 6.26 -4.12 -8.61
N ILE A 93 5.36 -3.25 -9.05
CA ILE A 93 4.43 -2.52 -8.14
C ILE A 93 3.13 -3.28 -7.95
N VAL A 94 2.54 -3.76 -9.04
CA VAL A 94 1.19 -4.32 -9.04
C VAL A 94 1.13 -5.65 -8.27
N ARG A 95 2.05 -6.56 -8.56
CA ARG A 95 1.99 -7.93 -8.04
C ARG A 95 2.20 -8.00 -6.53
N PRO A 96 3.20 -7.34 -5.90
CA PRO A 96 3.37 -7.38 -4.45
C PRO A 96 2.13 -6.86 -3.71
N ALA A 97 1.54 -5.77 -4.20
CA ALA A 97 0.32 -5.21 -3.62
C ALA A 97 -0.88 -6.17 -3.77
N ALA A 98 -1.05 -6.78 -4.94
CA ALA A 98 -2.12 -7.74 -5.18
C ALA A 98 -1.96 -9.03 -4.35
N GLU A 99 -0.74 -9.54 -4.19
CA GLU A 99 -0.42 -10.69 -3.33
C GLU A 99 -0.67 -10.37 -1.86
N LEU A 100 -0.30 -9.17 -1.38
CA LEU A 100 -0.60 -8.72 -0.03
C LEU A 100 -2.12 -8.69 0.24
N ALA A 101 -2.95 -8.32 -0.74
CA ALA A 101 -4.40 -8.39 -0.64
C ALA A 101 -4.92 -9.82 -0.39
N GLN A 102 -4.21 -10.85 -0.86
CA GLN A 102 -4.57 -12.25 -0.65
C GLN A 102 -4.12 -12.80 0.72
N SER A 103 -3.17 -12.15 1.39
CA SER A 103 -2.62 -12.61 2.68
C SER A 103 -3.58 -12.48 3.87
N GLY A 104 -4.79 -11.98 3.66
CA GLY A 104 -5.82 -11.85 4.67
C GLY A 104 -6.19 -10.39 4.96
N TRP A 105 -7.06 -10.19 5.95
CA TRP A 105 -7.64 -8.88 6.24
C TRP A 105 -6.58 -7.83 6.66
N ARG A 106 -5.49 -8.24 7.34
CA ARG A 106 -4.42 -7.30 7.73
C ARG A 106 -3.70 -6.73 6.52
N GLY A 107 -3.34 -7.57 5.54
CA GLY A 107 -2.76 -7.13 4.29
C GLY A 107 -3.71 -6.22 3.50
N ARG A 108 -4.99 -6.57 3.45
CA ARG A 108 -6.01 -5.72 2.80
C ARG A 108 -6.16 -4.35 3.48
N SER A 109 -6.20 -4.32 4.81
CA SER A 109 -6.23 -3.06 5.56
C SER A 109 -4.99 -2.21 5.30
N CYS A 110 -3.79 -2.82 5.28
CA CYS A 110 -2.54 -2.14 4.96
C CYS A 110 -2.59 -1.47 3.59
N LEU A 111 -3.07 -2.17 2.56
CA LEU A 111 -3.18 -1.62 1.20
C LEU A 111 -4.16 -0.45 1.10
N VAL A 112 -5.28 -0.52 1.83
CA VAL A 112 -6.23 0.60 1.89
C VAL A 112 -5.58 1.82 2.52
N ILE A 113 -4.81 1.63 3.59
CA ILE A 113 -4.06 2.69 4.28
C ILE A 113 -2.99 3.28 3.35
N ILE A 114 -2.18 2.44 2.71
CA ILE A 114 -1.14 2.89 1.76
C ILE A 114 -1.77 3.71 0.61
N ALA A 115 -2.89 3.24 0.05
CA ALA A 115 -3.56 3.93 -1.05
C ALA A 115 -4.15 5.30 -0.64
N GLU A 116 -4.57 5.46 0.62
CA GLU A 116 -5.01 6.74 1.15
C GLU A 116 -3.81 7.67 1.37
N LEU A 117 -2.75 7.20 2.03
CA LEU A 117 -1.55 7.98 2.27
C LEU A 117 -0.84 8.40 0.98
N ALA A 118 -0.79 7.53 -0.03
CA ALA A 118 -0.15 7.87 -1.32
C ALA A 118 -0.91 8.95 -2.12
N GLY A 119 -2.13 9.27 -1.74
CA GLY A 119 -2.92 10.36 -2.34
C GLY A 119 -2.68 11.73 -1.70
N GLU A 120 -1.92 11.80 -0.62
CA GLU A 120 -1.65 13.03 0.12
C GLU A 120 -0.22 13.53 -0.15
N ASP A 121 0.06 14.79 0.18
CA ASP A 121 1.41 15.35 0.06
C ASP A 121 2.35 14.74 1.12
N PRO A 122 3.39 13.99 0.72
CA PRO A 122 4.35 13.40 1.66
C PRO A 122 5.05 14.40 2.56
N ALA A 123 5.15 15.67 2.16
CA ALA A 123 5.75 16.73 2.98
C ALA A 123 4.96 17.04 4.26
N THR A 124 3.70 16.60 4.32
CA THR A 124 2.84 16.77 5.51
C THR A 124 3.08 15.70 6.58
N TYR A 125 3.84 14.65 6.28
CA TYR A 125 4.08 13.52 7.19
C TYR A 125 5.34 13.73 8.04
N SER A 126 5.36 13.10 9.23
CA SER A 126 6.58 13.02 10.02
C SER A 126 7.69 12.28 9.25
N PRO A 127 8.98 12.56 9.56
CA PRO A 127 10.10 11.82 8.96
C PRO A 127 9.99 10.31 9.14
N GLU A 128 9.46 9.84 10.26
CA GLU A 128 9.25 8.43 10.55
C GLU A 128 8.22 7.80 9.60
N LEU A 129 7.09 8.46 9.37
CA LEU A 129 6.06 7.96 8.45
C LEU A 129 6.56 8.00 7.01
N GLN A 130 7.28 9.05 6.60
CA GLN A 130 7.93 9.12 5.29
C GLN A 130 8.91 7.96 5.09
N ALA A 131 9.76 7.66 6.11
CA ALA A 131 10.72 6.56 6.05
C ALA A 131 10.03 5.19 5.95
N VAL A 132 8.92 4.97 6.63
CA VAL A 132 8.15 3.72 6.51
C VAL A 132 7.49 3.63 5.14
N MET A 133 6.85 4.71 4.66
CA MET A 133 6.21 4.73 3.34
C MET A 133 7.21 4.48 2.21
N SER A 134 8.41 5.06 2.26
CA SER A 134 9.45 4.83 1.25
C SER A 134 9.91 3.37 1.16
N ARG A 135 9.76 2.60 2.25
CA ARG A 135 10.08 1.17 2.31
C ARG A 135 8.93 0.27 1.90
N THR A 136 7.72 0.81 1.66
CA THR A 136 6.61 0.02 1.12
C THR A 136 6.74 -0.25 -0.39
N GLY A 137 7.77 0.30 -1.03
CA GLY A 137 8.13 0.08 -2.42
C GLY A 137 8.00 1.31 -3.31
N GLY A 138 8.36 1.14 -4.57
CA GLY A 138 8.15 2.13 -5.63
C GLY A 138 9.37 2.97 -6.02
N TYR A 139 10.33 3.24 -5.13
CA TYR A 139 11.48 4.07 -5.47
C TYR A 139 12.39 3.43 -6.53
N ALA A 140 12.74 2.16 -6.34
CA ALA A 140 13.57 1.43 -7.31
C ALA A 140 12.83 1.18 -8.62
N VAL A 141 11.53 0.95 -8.56
CA VAL A 141 10.65 0.88 -9.75
C VAL A 141 10.67 2.21 -10.51
N TYR A 142 10.49 3.34 -9.81
CA TYR A 142 10.56 4.67 -10.43
C TYR A 142 11.89 4.87 -11.17
N SER A 143 13.01 4.54 -10.53
CA SER A 143 14.34 4.72 -11.12
C SER A 143 14.51 3.90 -12.41
N LEU A 144 14.05 2.66 -12.43
CA LEU A 144 14.11 1.80 -13.61
C LEU A 144 13.16 2.28 -14.72
N LEU A 145 11.93 2.70 -14.37
CA LEU A 145 11.00 3.29 -15.32
C LEU A 145 11.55 4.58 -15.94
N ALA A 146 12.12 5.47 -15.13
CA ALA A 146 12.71 6.72 -15.63
C ALA A 146 13.83 6.45 -16.66
N THR A 147 14.62 5.39 -16.45
CA THR A 147 15.64 4.96 -17.41
C THR A 147 15.03 4.46 -18.72
N ARG A 148 14.02 3.58 -18.64
CA ARG A 148 13.36 2.98 -19.81
C ARG A 148 12.48 3.95 -20.59
N MET A 149 12.08 5.03 -19.96
CA MET A 149 11.18 6.05 -20.53
C MET A 149 11.89 7.38 -20.77
N ALA A 150 13.22 7.38 -20.92
CA ALA A 150 14.00 8.59 -21.12
C ALA A 150 13.48 9.47 -22.28
N ASP A 151 12.97 8.86 -23.34
CA ASP A 151 12.41 9.56 -24.51
C ASP A 151 11.12 10.33 -24.21
N VAL A 152 10.40 10.00 -23.15
CA VAL A 152 9.15 10.69 -22.76
C VAL A 152 9.44 12.07 -22.15
N GLY A 153 10.63 12.27 -21.60
CA GLY A 153 11.04 13.49 -20.89
C GLY A 153 10.65 13.44 -19.41
N HIS A 154 11.51 14.05 -18.59
CA HIS A 154 11.48 13.94 -17.12
C HIS A 154 10.13 14.37 -16.53
N ASP A 155 9.61 15.55 -16.91
CA ASP A 155 8.38 16.09 -16.29
C ASP A 155 7.15 15.24 -16.61
N VAL A 156 6.99 14.84 -17.87
CA VAL A 156 5.89 13.95 -18.29
C VAL A 156 6.02 12.57 -17.67
N GLY A 157 7.24 12.04 -17.56
CA GLY A 157 7.53 10.77 -16.93
C GLY A 157 7.16 10.77 -15.43
N ASN A 158 7.52 11.82 -14.72
CA ASN A 158 7.19 12.00 -13.29
C ASN A 158 5.68 12.07 -13.06
N GLU A 159 4.98 12.88 -13.86
CA GLU A 159 3.52 13.01 -13.77
C GLU A 159 2.84 11.66 -14.04
N ARG A 160 3.25 10.96 -15.10
CA ARG A 160 2.71 9.63 -15.41
C ARG A 160 2.95 8.65 -14.27
N PHE A 161 4.15 8.64 -13.69
CA PHE A 161 4.46 7.75 -12.58
C PHE A 161 3.56 8.03 -11.38
N ALA A 162 3.36 9.29 -11.01
CA ALA A 162 2.47 9.68 -9.91
C ALA A 162 1.02 9.23 -10.16
N LEU A 163 0.49 9.52 -11.36
CA LEU A 163 -0.87 9.13 -11.75
C LEU A 163 -1.06 7.61 -11.76
N ILE A 164 -0.11 6.87 -12.34
CA ILE A 164 -0.19 5.41 -12.46
C ILE A 164 -0.01 4.74 -11.10
N THR A 165 0.88 5.22 -10.25
CA THR A 165 1.03 4.70 -8.88
C THR A 165 -0.29 4.86 -8.11
N THR A 166 -0.91 6.03 -8.15
CA THR A 166 -2.22 6.28 -7.55
C THR A 166 -3.29 5.35 -8.12
N PHE A 167 -3.35 5.21 -9.45
CA PHE A 167 -4.29 4.31 -10.13
C PHE A 167 -4.12 2.86 -9.70
N VAL A 168 -2.89 2.35 -9.66
CA VAL A 168 -2.57 0.97 -9.26
C VAL A 168 -2.96 0.73 -7.81
N LEU A 169 -2.48 1.57 -6.89
CA LEU A 169 -2.75 1.41 -5.46
C LEU A 169 -4.25 1.49 -5.17
N ARG A 170 -4.95 2.44 -5.80
CA ARG A 170 -6.40 2.56 -5.64
C ARG A 170 -7.15 1.35 -6.19
N SER A 171 -6.76 0.85 -7.35
CA SER A 171 -7.37 -0.34 -7.97
C SER A 171 -7.22 -1.58 -7.09
N VAL A 172 -6.02 -1.81 -6.52
CA VAL A 172 -5.77 -2.93 -5.61
C VAL A 172 -6.52 -2.75 -4.28
N ALA A 173 -6.54 -1.53 -3.72
CA ALA A 173 -7.27 -1.24 -2.48
C ALA A 173 -8.79 -1.43 -2.64
N ASP A 174 -9.37 -0.98 -3.75
CA ASP A 174 -10.81 -1.18 -4.02
C ASP A 174 -11.15 -2.65 -4.20
N ARG A 175 -10.28 -3.42 -4.89
CA ARG A 175 -10.41 -4.88 -4.94
C ARG A 175 -10.30 -5.51 -3.55
N ALA A 176 -9.36 -5.08 -2.71
CA ALA A 176 -9.20 -5.57 -1.34
C ALA A 176 -10.48 -5.37 -0.52
N ARG A 177 -11.11 -4.18 -0.62
CA ARG A 177 -12.40 -3.88 0.02
C ARG A 177 -13.53 -4.80 -0.48
N LEU A 178 -13.54 -5.16 -1.76
CA LEU A 178 -14.53 -6.08 -2.33
C LEU A 178 -14.32 -7.52 -1.84
N LEU A 179 -13.08 -7.96 -1.66
CA LEU A 179 -12.77 -9.28 -1.10
C LEU A 179 -13.24 -9.41 0.36
N ASP A 180 -13.20 -8.35 1.16
CA ASP A 180 -13.72 -8.35 2.53
C ASP A 180 -15.26 -8.38 2.60
N ARG A 181 -15.93 -7.95 1.53
CA ARG A 181 -17.39 -7.93 1.44
C ARG A 181 -18.00 -9.22 0.85
N ARG A 182 -17.27 -10.35 0.88
CA ARG A 182 -17.76 -11.64 0.34
C ARG A 182 -19.14 -11.98 0.89
N GLY A 183 -20.09 -12.23 -0.03
CA GLY A 183 -21.50 -12.53 0.28
C GLY A 183 -22.47 -11.36 0.06
N ARG A 184 -22.01 -10.13 -0.21
CA ARG A 184 -22.88 -9.03 -0.66
C ARG A 184 -22.93 -8.98 -2.19
N ARG A 185 -24.11 -8.65 -2.75
CA ARG A 185 -24.28 -8.44 -4.20
C ARG A 185 -23.32 -7.37 -4.68
N GLY A 186 -22.33 -7.73 -5.51
CA GLY A 186 -21.33 -6.84 -6.07
C GLY A 186 -21.00 -7.24 -7.50
N ARG A 187 -20.23 -6.40 -8.20
CA ARG A 187 -19.69 -6.71 -9.54
C ARG A 187 -18.86 -7.99 -9.48
N PRO A 188 -19.04 -8.94 -10.43
CA PRO A 188 -18.15 -10.10 -10.55
C PRO A 188 -16.68 -9.65 -10.62
N GLN A 189 -15.83 -10.32 -9.87
CA GLN A 189 -14.39 -10.02 -9.84
C GLN A 189 -13.65 -11.03 -10.72
N LEU A 190 -12.65 -10.55 -11.45
CA LEU A 190 -11.67 -11.41 -12.12
C LEU A 190 -10.97 -12.30 -11.10
N ASP A 191 -10.49 -13.46 -11.50
CA ASP A 191 -9.54 -14.21 -10.69
C ASP A 191 -8.27 -13.39 -10.43
N HIS A 192 -7.42 -13.86 -9.51
CA HIS A 192 -6.26 -13.09 -9.07
C HIS A 192 -5.28 -12.80 -10.22
N GLU A 193 -4.89 -13.82 -10.97
CA GLU A 193 -3.89 -13.66 -12.03
C GLU A 193 -4.41 -12.85 -13.22
N THR A 194 -5.66 -13.01 -13.58
CA THR A 194 -6.30 -12.20 -14.62
C THR A 194 -6.40 -10.74 -14.20
N PHE A 195 -6.70 -10.47 -12.93
CA PHE A 195 -6.71 -9.10 -12.40
C PHE A 195 -5.30 -8.46 -12.47
N VAL A 196 -4.27 -9.16 -11.99
CA VAL A 196 -2.88 -8.66 -12.01
C VAL A 196 -2.45 -8.36 -13.43
N ARG A 197 -2.59 -9.32 -14.36
CA ARG A 197 -2.22 -9.14 -15.77
C ARG A 197 -2.96 -7.98 -16.44
N ASN A 198 -4.26 -7.87 -16.18
CA ASN A 198 -5.07 -6.77 -16.74
C ASN A 198 -4.60 -5.41 -16.19
N LEU A 199 -4.33 -5.31 -14.89
CA LEU A 199 -3.89 -4.06 -14.28
C LEU A 199 -2.49 -3.66 -14.75
N VAL A 200 -1.57 -4.63 -14.88
CA VAL A 200 -0.24 -4.42 -15.48
C VAL A 200 -0.37 -3.92 -16.91
N ALA A 201 -1.18 -4.56 -17.75
CA ALA A 201 -1.37 -4.16 -19.14
C ALA A 201 -1.90 -2.72 -19.26
N MET A 202 -2.92 -2.36 -18.47
CA MET A 202 -3.50 -1.02 -18.46
C MET A 202 -2.48 0.03 -17.99
N ALA A 203 -1.78 -0.22 -16.89
CA ALA A 203 -0.80 0.69 -16.33
C ALA A 203 0.39 0.90 -17.27
N SER A 204 0.90 -0.18 -17.87
CA SER A 204 2.00 -0.13 -18.85
C SER A 204 1.62 0.63 -20.10
N ALA A 205 0.42 0.42 -20.64
CA ALA A 205 -0.07 1.16 -21.79
C ALA A 205 -0.18 2.67 -21.51
N ALA A 206 -0.65 3.03 -20.30
CA ALA A 206 -0.73 4.43 -19.89
C ALA A 206 0.66 5.07 -19.69
N MET A 207 1.62 4.32 -19.14
CA MET A 207 3.02 4.77 -19.01
C MET A 207 3.64 5.02 -20.39
N SER A 208 3.42 4.12 -21.35
CA SER A 208 3.99 4.15 -22.71
C SER A 208 3.15 4.99 -23.71
N ALA A 209 2.15 5.75 -23.25
CA ALA A 209 1.35 6.60 -24.13
C ALA A 209 2.24 7.59 -24.91
N PRO A 210 1.88 8.00 -26.16
CA PRO A 210 2.61 9.03 -26.89
C PRO A 210 2.80 10.32 -26.08
N ARG A 211 3.85 11.07 -26.41
CA ARG A 211 4.03 12.41 -25.83
C ARG A 211 2.85 13.29 -26.21
N PRO A 212 2.37 14.16 -25.29
CA PRO A 212 1.36 15.15 -25.62
C PRO A 212 1.89 16.22 -26.59
#